data_2504c80e2dc7ec6c60270ea8c1a297dd
#
_entry.id   2504c80e2dc7ec6c60270ea8c1a297dd
#
_cell.length_a   1.000
_cell.length_b   1.000
_cell.length_c   1.000
_cell.angle_alpha   90.00
_cell.angle_beta   90.00
_cell.angle_gamma   90.00
#
_symmetry.space_group_name_H-M   'P 1'
#
loop_
_entity.id
_entity.type
_entity.pdbx_description
1 polymer ?
#
loop_
_entity_poly.entity_id
_entity_poly.type
_entity_poly.pdbx_seq_one_letter_code
_entity_poly.pdbx_strand_id
1 'polypeptide(L)'
;MAEVFRRPQLATELAGRLLQPGVLDEGLRSGLFLAGMRRTGKTTFLRTDLVPELEARGAVVVYVDLWSDTRANPAVLVQSAVRQTLTELATPSSPLLARLRRLKGVDLGGLGFHFGFQLEQLGEKGGTTLAEAFTQVVDQSRADVVLIIDEVQQAISSEEGHQMLLALKAARDAINPRPDSPGHFLLLGTGSHRALVSELTARRNQAFAGATSLPYPLLDHTYVRHVLQRLAGEGMASLPSEGAAWAAFQALGHRPEEFLRALAQLRASAGGDLGPDQLLPVIATTLRGAAADLELLKVEQIGGLASAVFDRVAASEGPARGLFSAEAAAAFSATLGRPVRVEEIQPVVNELLGANVLMRLGHGLYGITDPVVQEIWRERRGAG
;
A
#
# COMPACT_ATOMS: atom_id res chain seq x y z
N MET A 1 -23.31 10.56 -1.25
CA MET A 1 -22.00 9.86 -1.26
C MET A 1 -22.24 8.40 -0.92
N ALA A 2 -21.62 7.45 -1.64
CA ALA A 2 -21.74 6.04 -1.29
C ALA A 2 -21.15 5.84 0.12
N GLU A 3 -21.90 5.16 0.97
CA GLU A 3 -21.45 4.82 2.33
C GLU A 3 -20.26 3.86 2.24
N VAL A 4 -19.12 4.25 2.82
CA VAL A 4 -17.90 3.45 2.84
C VAL A 4 -18.00 2.41 3.94
N PHE A 5 -17.66 1.16 3.63
CA PHE A 5 -17.55 0.11 4.64
C PHE A 5 -16.43 0.45 5.63
N ARG A 6 -16.79 0.56 6.91
CA ARG A 6 -15.89 0.98 7.98
C ARG A 6 -15.35 -0.24 8.75
N ARG A 7 -14.12 -0.11 9.25
CA ARG A 7 -13.42 -1.14 10.05
C ARG A 7 -12.91 -0.56 11.38
N PRO A 8 -13.81 -0.01 12.23
CA PRO A 8 -13.42 0.71 13.43
C PRO A 8 -12.67 -0.17 14.42
N GLN A 9 -13.01 -1.46 14.57
CA GLN A 9 -12.30 -2.36 15.47
C GLN A 9 -10.83 -2.54 15.08
N LEU A 10 -10.56 -2.74 13.77
CA LEU A 10 -9.19 -2.84 13.26
C LEU A 10 -8.42 -1.53 13.48
N ALA A 11 -9.06 -0.38 13.25
CA ALA A 11 -8.44 0.93 13.48
C ALA A 11 -8.10 1.13 14.95
N THR A 12 -9.03 0.80 15.86
CA THR A 12 -8.85 0.89 17.31
C THR A 12 -7.69 0.00 17.80
N GLU A 13 -7.62 -1.25 17.30
CA GLU A 13 -6.54 -2.18 17.62
C GLU A 13 -5.17 -1.65 17.13
N LEU A 14 -5.06 -1.30 15.85
CA LEU A 14 -3.80 -0.84 15.28
C LEU A 14 -3.34 0.49 15.89
N ALA A 15 -4.24 1.44 16.11
CA ALA A 15 -3.93 2.70 16.77
C ALA A 15 -3.47 2.48 18.23
N GLY A 16 -4.12 1.56 18.96
CA GLY A 16 -3.73 1.19 20.31
C GLY A 16 -2.31 0.62 20.35
N ARG A 17 -2.03 -0.37 19.53
CA ARG A 17 -0.71 -1.00 19.44
C ARG A 17 0.39 -0.02 18.99
N LEU A 18 0.08 0.89 18.08
CA LEU A 18 1.05 1.88 17.58
C LEU A 18 1.39 2.95 18.61
N LEU A 19 0.38 3.54 19.25
CA LEU A 19 0.57 4.63 20.21
C LEU A 19 1.01 4.12 21.59
N GLN A 20 0.54 2.93 21.99
CA GLN A 20 0.81 2.33 23.30
C GLN A 20 1.23 0.86 23.14
N PRO A 21 2.41 0.59 22.54
CA PRO A 21 2.85 -0.78 22.31
C PRO A 21 3.07 -1.51 23.63
N GLY A 22 2.55 -2.75 23.68
CA GLY A 22 2.91 -3.69 24.74
C GLY A 22 4.33 -4.23 24.56
N VAL A 23 4.81 -5.02 25.52
CA VAL A 23 6.16 -5.61 25.51
C VAL A 23 6.46 -6.38 24.22
N LEU A 24 5.46 -7.09 23.67
CA LEU A 24 5.62 -7.84 22.42
C LEU A 24 5.56 -6.97 21.16
N ASP A 25 5.12 -5.72 21.29
CA ASP A 25 4.94 -4.77 20.20
C ASP A 25 6.05 -3.70 20.15
N GLU A 26 7.13 -3.84 20.89
CA GLU A 26 8.24 -2.87 20.93
C GLU A 26 8.83 -2.60 19.54
N GLY A 27 8.83 -3.59 18.63
CA GLY A 27 9.24 -3.43 17.24
C GLY A 27 8.45 -2.37 16.47
N LEU A 28 7.23 -2.04 16.91
CA LEU A 28 6.41 -0.97 16.32
C LEU A 28 7.04 0.42 16.49
N ARG A 29 7.87 0.62 17.51
CA ARG A 29 8.66 1.86 17.67
C ARG A 29 9.68 2.06 16.56
N SER A 30 10.10 0.97 15.92
CA SER A 30 10.98 1.02 14.75
C SER A 30 10.21 1.27 13.43
N GLY A 31 8.89 1.13 13.46
CA GLY A 31 7.96 1.33 12.36
C GLY A 31 7.00 0.15 12.19
N LEU A 32 5.83 0.42 11.64
CA LEU A 32 4.83 -0.57 11.27
C LEU A 32 4.65 -0.55 9.75
N PHE A 33 4.72 -1.72 9.12
CA PHE A 33 4.51 -1.86 7.68
C PHE A 33 3.37 -2.83 7.40
N LEU A 34 2.31 -2.36 6.71
CA LEU A 34 1.15 -3.16 6.32
C LEU A 34 1.26 -3.55 4.85
N ALA A 35 1.54 -4.82 4.59
CA ALA A 35 1.66 -5.35 3.24
C ALA A 35 0.38 -6.07 2.82
N GLY A 36 -0.14 -5.76 1.63
CA GLY A 36 -1.34 -6.45 1.12
C GLY A 36 -1.60 -6.15 -0.34
N MET A 37 -2.33 -7.03 -1.02
CA MET A 37 -2.65 -6.90 -2.46
C MET A 37 -3.24 -5.54 -2.81
N ARG A 38 -3.08 -5.14 -4.07
CA ARG A 38 -3.71 -3.93 -4.61
C ARG A 38 -5.23 -4.04 -4.62
N ARG A 39 -5.90 -2.88 -4.49
CA ARG A 39 -7.37 -2.75 -4.56
C ARG A 39 -8.13 -3.53 -3.48
N THR A 40 -7.48 -3.88 -2.36
CA THR A 40 -8.12 -4.55 -1.21
C THR A 40 -8.61 -3.57 -0.14
N GLY A 41 -8.63 -2.26 -0.43
CA GLY A 41 -9.18 -1.24 0.46
C GLY A 41 -8.20 -0.64 1.47
N LYS A 42 -6.87 -0.83 1.34
CA LYS A 42 -5.86 -0.27 2.27
C LYS A 42 -5.97 1.24 2.41
N THR A 43 -5.85 1.98 1.30
CA THR A 43 -5.93 3.45 1.30
C THR A 43 -7.24 3.97 1.89
N THR A 44 -8.36 3.31 1.57
CA THR A 44 -9.66 3.64 2.14
C THR A 44 -9.63 3.48 3.67
N PHE A 45 -9.20 2.32 4.17
CA PHE A 45 -9.06 2.07 5.61
C PHE A 45 -8.16 3.10 6.31
N LEU A 46 -7.00 3.40 5.72
CA LEU A 46 -6.11 4.41 6.29
C LEU A 46 -6.82 5.75 6.47
N ARG A 47 -7.44 6.25 5.40
CA ARG A 47 -8.05 7.60 5.40
C ARG A 47 -9.35 7.68 6.19
N THR A 48 -10.19 6.64 6.12
CA THR A 48 -11.53 6.71 6.71
C THR A 48 -11.60 6.17 8.13
N ASP A 49 -10.70 5.26 8.52
CA ASP A 49 -10.76 4.61 9.82
C ASP A 49 -9.52 4.89 10.68
N LEU A 50 -8.31 4.61 10.19
CA LEU A 50 -7.11 4.68 11.01
C LEU A 50 -6.67 6.12 11.31
N VAL A 51 -6.62 7.01 10.32
CA VAL A 51 -6.25 8.42 10.53
C VAL A 51 -7.19 9.08 11.54
N PRO A 52 -8.54 9.02 11.37
CA PRO A 52 -9.45 9.58 12.38
C PRO A 52 -9.28 8.98 13.77
N GLU A 53 -8.99 7.69 13.89
CA GLU A 53 -8.80 7.02 15.18
C GLU A 53 -7.51 7.48 15.88
N LEU A 54 -6.39 7.58 15.14
CA LEU A 54 -5.13 8.12 15.66
C LEU A 54 -5.30 9.57 16.14
N GLU A 55 -5.99 10.36 15.34
CA GLU A 55 -6.28 11.75 15.65
C GLU A 55 -7.22 11.91 16.84
N ALA A 56 -8.21 11.04 16.99
CA ALA A 56 -9.10 11.02 18.15
C ALA A 56 -8.36 10.69 19.46
N ARG A 57 -7.25 9.96 19.36
CA ARG A 57 -6.35 9.68 20.50
C ARG A 57 -5.29 10.76 20.73
N GLY A 58 -5.34 11.85 19.97
CA GLY A 58 -4.49 13.03 20.14
C GLY A 58 -3.12 12.92 19.46
N ALA A 59 -2.95 12.04 18.50
CA ALA A 59 -1.77 12.03 17.63
C ALA A 59 -1.85 13.13 16.55
N VAL A 60 -0.70 13.67 16.18
CA VAL A 60 -0.53 14.46 14.95
C VAL A 60 -0.27 13.49 13.81
N VAL A 61 -1.15 13.45 12.82
CA VAL A 61 -1.00 12.53 11.68
C VAL A 61 -0.58 13.30 10.45
N VAL A 62 0.53 12.86 9.84
CA VAL A 62 0.99 13.29 8.51
C VAL A 62 0.73 12.13 7.55
N TYR A 63 -0.14 12.34 6.56
CA TYR A 63 -0.45 11.33 5.56
C TYR A 63 0.09 11.72 4.19
N VAL A 64 0.81 10.80 3.57
CA VAL A 64 1.30 10.95 2.20
C VAL A 64 1.02 9.68 1.39
N ASP A 65 0.53 9.89 0.16
CA ASP A 65 0.33 8.85 -0.84
C ASP A 65 1.38 9.03 -1.95
N LEU A 66 2.34 8.13 -2.03
CA LEU A 66 3.42 8.20 -3.03
C LEU A 66 2.93 7.87 -4.46
N TRP A 67 1.67 7.47 -4.60
CA TRP A 67 1.03 7.27 -5.90
C TRP A 67 0.22 8.48 -6.37
N SER A 68 0.05 9.49 -5.52
CA SER A 68 -0.66 10.72 -5.90
C SER A 68 -0.03 11.42 -7.09
N ASP A 69 1.30 11.34 -7.22
CA ASP A 69 2.05 11.74 -8.40
C ASP A 69 3.26 10.81 -8.59
N THR A 70 3.15 9.85 -9.50
CA THR A 70 4.18 8.85 -9.79
C THR A 70 5.42 9.42 -10.51
N ARG A 71 5.37 10.68 -10.98
CA ARG A 71 6.50 11.39 -11.59
C ARG A 71 7.27 12.23 -10.58
N ALA A 72 6.63 12.58 -9.47
CA ALA A 72 7.27 13.36 -8.42
C ALA A 72 8.27 12.51 -7.64
N ASN A 73 9.34 13.16 -7.20
CA ASN A 73 10.29 12.57 -6.27
C ASN A 73 9.57 12.26 -4.93
N PRO A 74 9.66 11.02 -4.40
CA PRO A 74 9.05 10.64 -3.13
C PRO A 74 9.41 11.58 -1.96
N ALA A 75 10.64 12.09 -1.93
CA ALA A 75 11.08 13.03 -0.89
C ALA A 75 10.28 14.34 -0.95
N VAL A 76 9.99 14.85 -2.14
CA VAL A 76 9.21 16.08 -2.33
C VAL A 76 7.77 15.88 -1.85
N LEU A 77 7.16 14.72 -2.12
CA LEU A 77 5.81 14.41 -1.66
C LEU A 77 5.74 14.37 -0.13
N VAL A 78 6.70 13.70 0.52
CA VAL A 78 6.78 13.64 1.99
C VAL A 78 7.01 15.03 2.58
N GLN A 79 7.98 15.80 2.05
CA GLN A 79 8.24 17.17 2.51
C GLN A 79 7.01 18.07 2.35
N SER A 80 6.27 17.95 1.25
CA SER A 80 5.04 18.70 1.02
C SER A 80 3.97 18.37 2.04
N ALA A 81 3.75 17.08 2.35
CA ALA A 81 2.78 16.64 3.35
C ALA A 81 3.17 17.13 4.76
N VAL A 82 4.46 17.04 5.11
CA VAL A 82 4.97 17.58 6.39
C VAL A 82 4.76 19.09 6.46
N ARG A 83 5.13 19.83 5.40
CA ARG A 83 4.95 21.28 5.32
C ARG A 83 3.48 21.69 5.48
N GLN A 84 2.57 20.97 4.84
CA GLN A 84 1.12 21.22 5.00
C GLN A 84 0.68 21.05 6.45
N THR A 85 1.05 19.97 7.12
CA THR A 85 0.73 19.71 8.53
C THR A 85 1.32 20.78 9.45
N LEU A 86 2.57 21.21 9.21
CA LEU A 86 3.20 22.30 9.96
C LEU A 86 2.46 23.64 9.78
N THR A 87 2.01 23.91 8.55
CA THR A 87 1.19 25.11 8.26
C THR A 87 -0.14 25.08 9.01
N GLU A 88 -0.80 23.93 9.07
CA GLU A 88 -2.01 23.74 9.85
C GLU A 88 -1.77 23.95 11.35
N LEU A 89 -0.69 23.43 11.90
CA LEU A 89 -0.31 23.62 13.29
C LEU A 89 0.04 25.09 13.60
N ALA A 90 0.63 25.80 12.67
CA ALA A 90 0.93 27.23 12.80
C ALA A 90 -0.33 28.11 12.66
N THR A 91 -1.43 27.60 12.08
CA THR A 91 -2.66 28.35 11.84
C THR A 91 -3.57 28.30 13.07
N PRO A 92 -3.84 29.43 13.76
CA PRO A 92 -4.60 29.46 15.02
C PRO A 92 -6.00 28.87 14.94
N SER A 93 -6.66 29.00 13.78
CA SER A 93 -8.03 28.53 13.53
C SER A 93 -8.12 27.14 12.92
N SER A 94 -6.98 26.39 12.80
CA SER A 94 -7.01 25.09 12.15
C SER A 94 -7.73 24.04 13.02
N PRO A 95 -8.49 23.11 12.39
CA PRO A 95 -9.14 22.01 13.10
C PRO A 95 -8.15 21.10 13.84
N LEU A 96 -6.97 20.89 13.26
CA LEU A 96 -5.89 20.10 13.86
C LEU A 96 -5.45 20.72 15.19
N LEU A 97 -5.13 22.02 15.19
CA LEU A 97 -4.71 22.72 16.39
C LEU A 97 -5.83 22.78 17.44
N ALA A 98 -7.07 23.03 17.04
CA ALA A 98 -8.23 23.03 17.93
C ALA A 98 -8.41 21.68 18.64
N ARG A 99 -8.20 20.58 17.91
CA ARG A 99 -8.24 19.20 18.46
C ARG A 99 -7.13 18.97 19.46
N LEU A 100 -5.87 19.31 19.14
CA LEU A 100 -4.73 19.17 20.06
C LEU A 100 -4.91 19.96 21.35
N ARG A 101 -5.39 21.20 21.27
CA ARG A 101 -5.73 22.00 22.46
C ARG A 101 -6.72 21.27 23.36
N ARG A 102 -7.78 20.71 22.78
CA ARG A 102 -8.82 20.00 23.53
C ARG A 102 -8.31 18.70 24.16
N LEU A 103 -7.50 17.90 23.44
CA LEU A 103 -7.09 16.57 23.86
C LEU A 103 -5.82 16.57 24.72
N LYS A 104 -4.88 17.46 24.45
CA LYS A 104 -3.56 17.50 25.10
C LYS A 104 -3.38 18.69 26.04
N GLY A 105 -4.38 19.57 26.14
CA GLY A 105 -4.30 20.75 27.02
C GLY A 105 -3.19 21.73 26.61
N VAL A 106 -2.79 21.74 25.33
CA VAL A 106 -1.75 22.64 24.83
C VAL A 106 -2.31 24.06 24.82
N ASP A 107 -1.83 24.91 25.73
CA ASP A 107 -2.19 26.31 25.78
C ASP A 107 -1.16 27.17 25.04
N LEU A 108 -1.57 27.79 23.94
CA LEU A 108 -0.76 28.68 23.13
C LEU A 108 -1.27 30.13 23.17
N GLY A 109 -2.07 30.49 24.16
CA GLY A 109 -2.61 31.83 24.32
C GLY A 109 -3.39 32.35 23.09
N GLY A 110 -4.02 31.42 22.33
CA GLY A 110 -4.75 31.77 21.09
C GLY A 110 -3.89 31.82 19.81
N LEU A 111 -2.57 31.65 19.92
CA LEU A 111 -1.64 31.60 18.79
C LEU A 111 -1.50 30.15 18.24
N GLY A 112 -1.03 30.01 17.01
CA GLY A 112 -0.58 28.73 16.45
C GLY A 112 0.81 28.33 17.00
N PHE A 113 1.30 27.15 16.62
CA PHE A 113 2.69 26.79 16.91
C PHE A 113 3.65 27.71 16.16
N HIS A 114 4.74 28.05 16.82
CA HIS A 114 5.79 28.85 16.24
C HIS A 114 7.01 27.98 16.02
N PHE A 115 7.33 27.70 14.76
CA PHE A 115 8.50 26.92 14.38
C PHE A 115 9.70 27.87 14.22
N GLY A 116 10.85 27.49 14.80
CA GLY A 116 12.08 28.28 14.75
C GLY A 116 12.79 28.26 13.37
N PHE A 117 12.10 27.88 12.31
CA PHE A 117 12.62 27.74 10.95
C PHE A 117 11.59 28.18 9.89
N GLN A 118 12.06 28.39 8.66
CA GLN A 118 11.21 28.69 7.52
C GLN A 118 10.70 27.38 6.88
N LEU A 119 9.38 27.25 6.76
CA LEU A 119 8.74 26.03 6.23
C LEU A 119 9.15 25.74 4.78
N GLU A 120 9.49 26.76 4.02
CA GLU A 120 9.94 26.68 2.63
C GLU A 120 11.28 25.97 2.49
N GLN A 121 12.13 26.05 3.52
CA GLN A 121 13.49 25.47 3.54
C GLN A 121 13.51 24.03 4.08
N LEU A 122 12.35 23.45 4.39
CA LEU A 122 12.27 22.08 4.88
C LEU A 122 12.79 21.08 3.85
N GLY A 123 13.84 20.37 4.22
CA GLY A 123 14.45 19.33 3.38
C GLY A 123 15.34 19.85 2.25
N GLU A 124 15.56 21.16 2.17
CA GLU A 124 16.52 21.74 1.22
C GLU A 124 17.96 21.63 1.75
N LYS A 125 18.93 21.69 0.82
CA LYS A 125 20.35 21.63 1.19
C LYS A 125 20.75 22.85 2.02
N GLY A 126 21.15 22.61 3.28
CA GLY A 126 21.46 23.67 4.24
C GLY A 126 20.24 24.28 4.94
N GLY A 127 19.03 23.78 4.66
CA GLY A 127 17.80 24.13 5.34
C GLY A 127 17.50 23.21 6.53
N THR A 128 16.24 23.27 7.01
CA THR A 128 15.77 22.46 8.14
C THR A 128 15.61 20.99 7.74
N THR A 129 16.17 20.09 8.53
CA THR A 129 16.03 18.65 8.32
C THR A 129 14.66 18.14 8.76
N LEU A 130 14.24 16.98 8.23
CA LEU A 130 13.03 16.31 8.71
C LEU A 130 13.14 15.96 10.21
N ALA A 131 14.32 15.61 10.69
CA ALA A 131 14.55 15.30 12.10
C ALA A 131 14.28 16.50 13.01
N GLU A 132 14.79 17.69 12.63
CA GLU A 132 14.52 18.93 13.37
C GLU A 132 13.05 19.32 13.35
N ALA A 133 12.42 19.23 12.17
CA ALA A 133 11.01 19.56 12.02
C ALA A 133 10.13 18.65 12.89
N PHE A 134 10.28 17.33 12.80
CA PHE A 134 9.51 16.39 13.63
C PHE A 134 9.81 16.53 15.11
N THR A 135 11.06 16.82 15.49
CA THR A 135 11.42 17.09 16.89
C THR A 135 10.62 18.28 17.43
N GLN A 136 10.58 19.40 16.70
CA GLN A 136 9.81 20.56 17.13
C GLN A 136 8.30 20.27 17.20
N VAL A 137 7.75 19.49 16.25
CA VAL A 137 6.33 19.11 16.32
C VAL A 137 6.05 18.28 17.58
N VAL A 138 6.85 17.26 17.87
CA VAL A 138 6.68 16.41 19.07
C VAL A 138 6.77 17.27 20.34
N ASP A 139 7.79 18.11 20.45
CA ASP A 139 8.05 18.91 21.65
C ASP A 139 6.96 19.97 21.89
N GLN A 140 6.49 20.65 20.85
CA GLN A 140 5.45 21.68 20.97
C GLN A 140 4.05 21.09 21.13
N SER A 141 3.70 20.04 20.36
CA SER A 141 2.38 19.42 20.44
C SER A 141 2.18 18.54 21.68
N ARG A 142 3.25 18.10 22.31
CA ARG A 142 3.26 17.11 23.38
C ARG A 142 2.50 15.85 23.01
N ALA A 143 2.62 15.45 21.75
CA ALA A 143 1.87 14.36 21.19
C ALA A 143 2.78 13.44 20.34
N ASP A 144 2.34 12.20 20.16
CA ASP A 144 2.94 11.33 19.17
C ASP A 144 2.66 11.91 17.77
N VAL A 145 3.68 11.86 16.90
CA VAL A 145 3.58 12.22 15.50
C VAL A 145 3.64 10.95 14.69
N VAL A 146 2.58 10.67 13.93
CA VAL A 146 2.47 9.48 13.08
C VAL A 146 2.59 9.89 11.61
N LEU A 147 3.69 9.52 10.96
CA LEU A 147 3.83 9.64 9.51
C LEU A 147 3.32 8.37 8.85
N ILE A 148 2.28 8.50 8.03
CA ILE A 148 1.73 7.42 7.22
C ILE A 148 2.20 7.61 5.78
N ILE A 149 2.94 6.61 5.25
CA ILE A 149 3.37 6.58 3.85
C ILE A 149 2.62 5.46 3.14
N ASP A 150 1.63 5.82 2.33
CA ASP A 150 0.93 4.86 1.50
C ASP A 150 1.75 4.57 0.23
N GLU A 151 1.79 3.30 -0.17
CA GLU A 151 2.58 2.76 -1.29
C GLU A 151 4.10 3.02 -1.15
N VAL A 152 4.64 2.76 0.05
CA VAL A 152 6.05 3.01 0.44
C VAL A 152 7.08 2.36 -0.50
N GLN A 153 6.72 1.29 -1.25
CA GLN A 153 7.62 0.68 -2.21
C GLN A 153 8.04 1.63 -3.35
N GLN A 154 7.32 2.72 -3.59
CA GLN A 154 7.75 3.75 -4.54
C GLN A 154 9.04 4.44 -4.09
N ALA A 155 9.24 4.58 -2.78
CA ALA A 155 10.47 5.13 -2.23
C ALA A 155 11.68 4.17 -2.36
N ILE A 156 11.43 2.86 -2.46
CA ILE A 156 12.52 1.86 -2.57
C ILE A 156 13.12 1.84 -3.98
N SER A 157 12.37 2.28 -4.97
CA SER A 157 12.75 2.17 -6.38
C SER A 157 13.72 3.27 -6.86
N SER A 158 13.96 4.32 -6.06
CA SER A 158 14.84 5.44 -6.41
C SER A 158 15.87 5.74 -5.31
N GLU A 159 17.01 6.31 -5.70
CA GLU A 159 18.04 6.73 -4.74
C GLU A 159 17.54 7.83 -3.81
N GLU A 160 16.80 8.80 -4.32
CA GLU A 160 16.21 9.89 -3.55
C GLU A 160 15.19 9.38 -2.54
N GLY A 161 14.38 8.39 -2.93
CA GLY A 161 13.44 7.71 -2.02
C GLY A 161 14.18 6.95 -0.92
N HIS A 162 15.31 6.30 -1.24
CA HIS A 162 16.15 5.63 -0.24
C HIS A 162 16.74 6.65 0.76
N GLN A 163 17.27 7.76 0.26
CA GLN A 163 17.81 8.85 1.11
C GLN A 163 16.72 9.45 2.01
N MET A 164 15.49 9.61 1.50
CA MET A 164 14.35 10.04 2.29
C MET A 164 14.04 9.04 3.43
N LEU A 165 14.02 7.74 3.14
CA LEU A 165 13.79 6.71 4.16
C LEU A 165 14.88 6.73 5.25
N LEU A 166 16.14 6.98 4.89
CA LEU A 166 17.23 7.17 5.85
C LEU A 166 17.06 8.43 6.68
N ALA A 167 16.60 9.55 6.09
CA ALA A 167 16.29 10.77 6.83
C ALA A 167 15.14 10.58 7.82
N LEU A 168 14.11 9.80 7.48
CA LEU A 168 13.01 9.45 8.38
C LEU A 168 13.49 8.54 9.53
N LYS A 169 14.38 7.60 9.22
CA LYS A 169 15.05 6.80 10.27
C LYS A 169 15.82 7.72 11.22
N ALA A 170 16.62 8.65 10.70
CA ALA A 170 17.38 9.59 11.51
C ALA A 170 16.45 10.43 12.41
N ALA A 171 15.31 10.87 11.90
CA ALA A 171 14.30 11.59 12.70
C ALA A 171 13.77 10.71 13.85
N ARG A 172 13.41 9.46 13.57
CA ARG A 172 12.98 8.50 14.61
C ARG A 172 14.07 8.28 15.66
N ASP A 173 15.31 8.06 15.23
CA ASP A 173 16.44 7.76 16.12
C ASP A 173 16.87 8.99 16.95
N ALA A 174 16.57 10.20 16.48
CA ALA A 174 16.79 11.44 17.23
C ALA A 174 15.70 11.69 18.29
N ILE A 175 14.46 11.28 18.06
CA ILE A 175 13.31 11.62 18.90
C ILE A 175 13.02 10.51 19.92
N ASN A 176 12.85 9.27 19.46
CA ASN A 176 12.29 8.20 20.29
C ASN A 176 13.15 7.76 21.49
N PRO A 177 14.51 7.81 21.44
CA PRO A 177 15.34 7.44 22.59
C PRO A 177 15.44 8.52 23.66
N ARG A 178 14.91 9.75 23.44
CA ARG A 178 15.02 10.84 24.43
C ARG A 178 14.21 10.52 25.69
N PRO A 179 14.82 10.49 26.89
CA PRO A 179 14.12 10.14 28.13
C PRO A 179 12.94 11.08 28.44
N ASP A 180 13.11 12.37 28.13
CA ASP A 180 12.12 13.41 28.45
C ASP A 180 11.28 13.81 27.23
N SER A 181 11.23 12.98 26.18
CA SER A 181 10.41 13.27 25.01
C SER A 181 8.92 13.22 25.38
N PRO A 182 8.16 14.29 25.12
CA PRO A 182 6.73 14.33 25.45
C PRO A 182 5.87 13.47 24.49
N GLY A 183 6.47 12.87 23.47
CA GLY A 183 5.85 12.00 22.49
C GLY A 183 6.89 11.31 21.63
N HIS A 184 6.44 10.53 20.66
CA HIS A 184 7.28 9.74 19.76
C HIS A 184 7.03 10.12 18.29
N PHE A 185 8.03 9.87 17.46
CA PHE A 185 7.87 9.85 16.03
C PHE A 185 7.67 8.42 15.56
N LEU A 186 6.49 8.12 15.02
CA LEU A 186 6.05 6.81 14.62
C LEU A 186 5.86 6.77 13.11
N LEU A 187 6.31 5.70 12.45
CA LEU A 187 6.18 5.54 11.02
C LEU A 187 5.29 4.34 10.71
N LEU A 188 4.29 4.57 9.86
CA LEU A 188 3.46 3.53 9.29
C LEU A 188 3.60 3.56 7.76
N GLY A 189 4.12 2.49 7.18
CA GLY A 189 4.19 2.30 5.74
C GLY A 189 3.13 1.31 5.26
N THR A 190 2.50 1.55 4.12
CA THR A 190 1.75 0.51 3.43
C THR A 190 2.34 0.21 2.07
N GLY A 191 2.13 -1.01 1.60
CA GLY A 191 2.60 -1.40 0.30
C GLY A 191 1.83 -2.56 -0.30
N SER A 192 1.75 -2.55 -1.64
CA SER A 192 1.09 -3.61 -2.40
C SER A 192 2.01 -4.82 -2.67
N HIS A 193 3.31 -4.70 -2.37
CA HIS A 193 4.32 -5.73 -2.62
C HIS A 193 4.89 -6.25 -1.30
N ARG A 194 4.34 -7.36 -0.81
CA ARG A 194 4.72 -7.95 0.48
C ARG A 194 6.22 -8.15 0.63
N ALA A 195 6.89 -8.61 -0.41
CA ALA A 195 8.32 -8.89 -0.34
C ALA A 195 9.19 -7.62 -0.30
N LEU A 196 8.83 -6.57 -1.06
CA LEU A 196 9.53 -5.28 -0.97
C LEU A 196 9.37 -4.64 0.40
N VAL A 197 8.15 -4.67 0.95
CA VAL A 197 7.88 -4.18 2.30
C VAL A 197 8.68 -4.99 3.33
N SER A 198 8.73 -6.32 3.18
CA SER A 198 9.53 -7.19 4.05
C SER A 198 11.04 -6.93 3.91
N GLU A 199 11.52 -6.57 2.72
CA GLU A 199 12.92 -6.22 2.51
C GLU A 199 13.33 -5.01 3.34
N LEU A 200 12.48 -3.97 3.44
CA LEU A 200 12.73 -2.79 4.26
C LEU A 200 12.93 -3.11 5.74
N THR A 201 12.26 -4.15 6.24
CA THR A 201 12.25 -4.50 7.66
C THR A 201 13.22 -5.62 8.04
N ALA A 202 13.56 -6.50 7.08
CA ALA A 202 14.35 -7.71 7.36
C ALA A 202 15.86 -7.55 7.14
N ARG A 203 16.31 -6.69 6.23
CA ARG A 203 17.73 -6.53 5.92
C ARG A 203 18.40 -5.51 6.84
N ARG A 204 19.53 -5.92 7.46
CA ARG A 204 20.28 -5.08 8.42
C ARG A 204 20.76 -3.73 7.87
N ASN A 205 20.97 -3.62 6.56
CA ASN A 205 21.40 -2.37 5.89
C ASN A 205 20.23 -1.48 5.43
N GLN A 206 19.00 -1.87 5.70
CA GLN A 206 17.82 -1.07 5.34
C GLN A 206 17.44 -0.08 6.44
N ALA A 207 16.78 0.99 6.04
CA ALA A 207 16.41 2.09 6.93
C ALA A 207 15.55 1.64 8.13
N PHE A 208 14.69 0.63 7.94
CA PHE A 208 13.76 0.14 8.96
C PHE A 208 14.01 -1.31 9.38
N ALA A 209 15.29 -1.73 9.38
CA ALA A 209 15.65 -3.02 9.96
C ALA A 209 15.15 -3.15 11.40
N GLY A 210 14.42 -4.24 11.69
CA GLY A 210 13.79 -4.48 12.99
C GLY A 210 12.39 -3.86 13.16
N ALA A 211 11.87 -3.14 12.18
CA ALA A 211 10.47 -2.71 12.16
C ALA A 211 9.52 -3.91 11.96
N THR A 212 8.28 -3.75 12.39
CA THR A 212 7.25 -4.80 12.28
C THR A 212 6.58 -4.75 10.92
N SER A 213 6.55 -5.89 10.22
CA SER A 213 5.78 -6.07 8.99
C SER A 213 4.61 -7.01 9.21
N LEU A 214 3.38 -6.55 8.96
CA LEU A 214 2.15 -7.32 9.11
C LEU A 214 1.42 -7.43 7.77
N PRO A 215 0.76 -8.56 7.50
CA PRO A 215 -0.18 -8.64 6.39
C PRO A 215 -1.38 -7.72 6.68
N TYR A 216 -1.80 -6.91 5.67
CA TYR A 216 -3.04 -6.17 5.78
C TYR A 216 -4.23 -7.15 5.76
N PRO A 217 -5.11 -7.13 6.77
CA PRO A 217 -6.23 -8.06 6.83
C PRO A 217 -7.22 -7.81 5.69
N LEU A 218 -7.50 -8.84 4.91
CA LEU A 218 -8.47 -8.76 3.81
C LEU A 218 -9.88 -8.49 4.36
N LEU A 219 -10.73 -7.96 3.50
CA LEU A 219 -12.17 -7.88 3.75
C LEU A 219 -12.76 -9.28 3.78
N ASP A 220 -13.67 -9.52 4.71
CA ASP A 220 -14.28 -10.80 5.02
C ASP A 220 -15.78 -10.86 4.69
N HIS A 221 -16.47 -11.86 5.19
CA HIS A 221 -17.92 -12.03 5.05
C HIS A 221 -18.73 -10.82 5.51
N THR A 222 -18.24 -10.05 6.48
CA THR A 222 -18.97 -8.87 6.98
C THR A 222 -19.08 -7.78 5.92
N TYR A 223 -18.05 -7.63 5.08
CA TYR A 223 -18.09 -6.74 3.93
C TYR A 223 -19.13 -7.21 2.89
N VAL A 224 -19.13 -8.49 2.54
CA VAL A 224 -20.09 -9.05 1.57
C VAL A 224 -21.51 -8.84 2.06
N ARG A 225 -21.79 -9.19 3.32
CA ARG A 225 -23.10 -8.99 3.96
C ARG A 225 -23.53 -7.53 3.94
N HIS A 226 -22.63 -6.60 4.28
CA HIS A 226 -22.91 -5.17 4.22
C HIS A 226 -23.30 -4.71 2.80
N VAL A 227 -22.60 -5.17 1.76
CA VAL A 227 -22.92 -4.83 0.38
C VAL A 227 -24.30 -5.39 -0.02
N LEU A 228 -24.61 -6.66 0.31
CA LEU A 228 -25.90 -7.28 0.01
C LEU A 228 -27.05 -6.57 0.73
N GLN A 229 -26.88 -6.21 2.01
CA GLN A 229 -27.86 -5.45 2.78
C GLN A 229 -28.16 -4.08 2.16
N ARG A 230 -27.13 -3.38 1.69
CA ARG A 230 -27.28 -2.10 0.99
C ARG A 230 -28.07 -2.26 -0.31
N LEU A 231 -27.70 -3.24 -1.14
CA LEU A 231 -28.41 -3.51 -2.39
C LEU A 231 -29.87 -3.91 -2.16
N ALA A 232 -30.17 -4.65 -1.09
CA ALA A 232 -31.54 -4.92 -0.66
C ALA A 232 -32.30 -3.62 -0.32
N GLY A 233 -31.66 -2.73 0.44
CA GLY A 233 -32.22 -1.41 0.79
C GLY A 233 -32.41 -0.50 -0.42
N GLU A 234 -31.60 -0.65 -1.46
CA GLU A 234 -31.74 0.06 -2.75
C GLU A 234 -32.78 -0.58 -3.68
N GLY A 235 -33.47 -1.64 -3.25
CA GLY A 235 -34.57 -2.28 -3.99
C GLY A 235 -34.11 -3.25 -5.08
N MET A 236 -32.91 -3.81 -5.01
CA MET A 236 -32.48 -4.87 -5.91
C MET A 236 -33.32 -6.14 -5.70
N ALA A 237 -34.19 -6.46 -6.66
CA ALA A 237 -35.21 -7.50 -6.50
C ALA A 237 -34.65 -8.94 -6.42
N SER A 238 -33.49 -9.18 -7.03
CA SER A 238 -32.88 -10.51 -7.12
C SER A 238 -31.42 -10.44 -6.65
N LEU A 239 -31.21 -10.75 -5.38
CA LEU A 239 -29.88 -10.80 -4.76
C LEU A 239 -29.34 -12.24 -4.77
N PRO A 240 -28.02 -12.41 -4.90
CA PRO A 240 -27.39 -13.69 -4.66
C PRO A 240 -27.41 -14.04 -3.17
N SER A 241 -27.33 -15.33 -2.86
CA SER A 241 -27.07 -15.78 -1.49
C SER A 241 -25.72 -15.26 -0.98
N GLU A 242 -25.58 -15.12 0.35
CA GLU A 242 -24.32 -14.72 0.97
C GLU A 242 -23.18 -15.68 0.58
N GLY A 243 -23.47 -16.98 0.44
CA GLY A 243 -22.49 -17.98 0.04
C GLY A 243 -21.98 -17.79 -1.40
N ALA A 244 -22.87 -17.58 -2.37
CA ALA A 244 -22.50 -17.32 -3.76
C ALA A 244 -21.74 -15.98 -3.90
N ALA A 245 -22.19 -14.94 -3.19
CA ALA A 245 -21.53 -13.65 -3.17
C ALA A 245 -20.12 -13.71 -2.55
N TRP A 246 -19.95 -14.48 -1.47
CA TRP A 246 -18.65 -14.70 -0.86
C TRP A 246 -17.70 -15.46 -1.80
N ALA A 247 -18.15 -16.54 -2.41
CA ALA A 247 -17.35 -17.29 -3.38
C ALA A 247 -16.90 -16.42 -4.56
N ALA A 248 -17.80 -15.57 -5.08
CA ALA A 248 -17.46 -14.60 -6.13
C ALA A 248 -16.43 -13.56 -5.64
N PHE A 249 -16.59 -13.03 -4.41
CA PHE A 249 -15.64 -12.06 -3.83
C PHE A 249 -14.24 -12.67 -3.65
N GLN A 250 -14.15 -13.92 -3.20
CA GLN A 250 -12.89 -14.66 -3.11
C GLN A 250 -12.26 -14.87 -4.49
N ALA A 251 -13.04 -15.31 -5.47
CA ALA A 251 -12.57 -15.53 -6.85
C ALA A 251 -12.03 -14.24 -7.48
N LEU A 252 -12.59 -13.08 -7.12
CA LEU A 252 -12.13 -11.75 -7.54
C LEU A 252 -10.97 -11.20 -6.70
N GLY A 253 -10.34 -12.02 -5.84
CA GLY A 253 -9.18 -11.65 -5.04
C GLY A 253 -9.46 -10.66 -3.91
N HIS A 254 -10.63 -10.70 -3.30
CA HIS A 254 -11.08 -9.80 -2.24
C HIS A 254 -11.01 -8.31 -2.64
N ARG A 255 -11.33 -8.00 -3.89
CA ARG A 255 -11.29 -6.65 -4.46
C ARG A 255 -12.69 -6.04 -4.49
N PRO A 256 -12.98 -5.04 -3.63
CA PRO A 256 -14.30 -4.40 -3.56
C PRO A 256 -14.82 -3.88 -4.90
N GLU A 257 -13.97 -3.22 -5.67
CA GLU A 257 -14.34 -2.63 -6.96
C GLU A 257 -14.77 -3.68 -7.97
N GLU A 258 -14.01 -4.78 -8.08
CA GLU A 258 -14.32 -5.88 -8.98
C GLU A 258 -15.60 -6.61 -8.55
N PHE A 259 -15.82 -6.76 -7.24
CA PHE A 259 -17.04 -7.37 -6.70
C PHE A 259 -18.27 -6.51 -6.99
N LEU A 260 -18.20 -5.20 -6.77
CA LEU A 260 -19.29 -4.27 -7.11
C LEU A 260 -19.58 -4.26 -8.60
N ARG A 261 -18.55 -4.37 -9.46
CA ARG A 261 -18.70 -4.51 -10.90
C ARG A 261 -19.45 -5.81 -11.27
N ALA A 262 -19.09 -6.93 -10.61
CA ALA A 262 -19.78 -8.20 -10.82
C ALA A 262 -21.28 -8.12 -10.43
N LEU A 263 -21.59 -7.50 -9.30
CA LEU A 263 -22.97 -7.28 -8.86
C LEU A 263 -23.76 -6.32 -9.78
N ALA A 264 -23.08 -5.31 -10.34
CA ALA A 264 -23.71 -4.43 -11.31
C ALA A 264 -24.05 -5.17 -12.62
N GLN A 265 -23.17 -6.06 -13.10
CA GLN A 265 -23.45 -6.92 -14.25
C GLN A 265 -24.58 -7.91 -13.95
N LEU A 266 -24.59 -8.53 -12.76
CA LEU A 266 -25.68 -9.40 -12.32
C LEU A 266 -27.02 -8.67 -12.38
N ARG A 267 -27.09 -7.44 -11.85
CA ARG A 267 -28.29 -6.59 -11.89
C ARG A 267 -28.73 -6.29 -13.32
N ALA A 268 -27.79 -6.00 -14.22
CA ALA A 268 -28.10 -5.73 -15.62
C ALA A 268 -28.59 -6.98 -16.38
N SER A 269 -28.25 -8.17 -15.93
CA SER A 269 -28.68 -9.45 -16.52
C SER A 269 -29.96 -10.02 -15.88
N ALA A 270 -30.63 -9.25 -15.01
CA ALA A 270 -31.89 -9.67 -14.35
C ALA A 270 -32.96 -9.95 -15.42
N GLY A 271 -33.61 -11.11 -15.34
CA GLY A 271 -34.60 -11.58 -16.30
C GLY A 271 -34.12 -12.67 -17.28
N GLY A 272 -32.86 -13.09 -17.16
CA GLY A 272 -32.34 -14.28 -17.86
C GLY A 272 -32.76 -15.60 -17.22
N ASP A 273 -32.41 -16.72 -17.86
CA ASP A 273 -32.81 -18.08 -17.42
C ASP A 273 -32.07 -18.56 -16.16
N LEU A 274 -30.93 -17.95 -15.82
CA LEU A 274 -30.10 -18.32 -14.67
C LEU A 274 -30.42 -17.49 -13.45
N GLY A 275 -30.55 -18.14 -12.30
CA GLY A 275 -30.70 -17.46 -11.01
C GLY A 275 -29.39 -16.74 -10.59
N PRO A 276 -29.47 -15.77 -9.63
CA PRO A 276 -28.32 -14.98 -9.19
C PRO A 276 -27.15 -15.83 -8.69
N ASP A 277 -27.43 -16.91 -7.98
CA ASP A 277 -26.40 -17.81 -7.40
C ASP A 277 -25.64 -18.60 -8.47
N GLN A 278 -26.27 -18.84 -9.61
CA GLN A 278 -25.64 -19.52 -10.76
C GLN A 278 -24.89 -18.52 -11.65
N LEU A 279 -25.46 -17.35 -11.86
CA LEU A 279 -24.93 -16.34 -12.77
C LEU A 279 -23.72 -15.58 -12.20
N LEU A 280 -23.74 -15.24 -10.90
CA LEU A 280 -22.67 -14.46 -10.29
C LEU A 280 -21.28 -15.12 -10.35
N PRO A 281 -21.11 -16.44 -10.11
CA PRO A 281 -19.83 -17.12 -10.29
C PRO A 281 -19.32 -17.04 -11.75
N VAL A 282 -20.22 -17.16 -12.73
CA VAL A 282 -19.86 -17.05 -14.17
C VAL A 282 -19.35 -15.63 -14.47
N ILE A 283 -20.06 -14.60 -13.99
CA ILE A 283 -19.64 -13.21 -14.13
C ILE A 283 -18.28 -12.99 -13.47
N ALA A 284 -18.07 -13.46 -12.24
CA ALA A 284 -16.84 -13.32 -11.51
C ALA A 284 -15.65 -13.98 -12.25
N THR A 285 -15.85 -15.18 -12.78
CA THR A 285 -14.84 -15.89 -13.58
C THR A 285 -14.52 -15.12 -14.88
N THR A 286 -15.54 -14.60 -15.55
CA THR A 286 -15.36 -13.80 -16.78
C THR A 286 -14.58 -12.51 -16.50
N LEU A 287 -14.91 -11.76 -15.45
CA LEU A 287 -14.21 -10.54 -15.05
C LEU A 287 -12.75 -10.83 -14.65
N ARG A 288 -12.53 -11.91 -13.89
CA ARG A 288 -11.20 -12.39 -13.52
C ARG A 288 -10.35 -12.69 -14.75
N GLY A 289 -10.93 -13.42 -15.72
CA GLY A 289 -10.29 -13.75 -17.00
C GLY A 289 -9.93 -12.51 -17.79
N ALA A 290 -10.90 -11.61 -17.98
CA ALA A 290 -10.69 -10.37 -18.73
C ALA A 290 -9.62 -9.45 -18.08
N ALA A 291 -9.56 -9.38 -16.77
CA ALA A 291 -8.51 -8.63 -16.05
C ALA A 291 -7.13 -9.23 -16.28
N ALA A 292 -7.01 -10.57 -16.28
CA ALA A 292 -5.75 -11.24 -16.57
C ALA A 292 -5.34 -11.07 -18.05
N ASP A 293 -6.29 -11.11 -18.98
CA ASP A 293 -6.02 -10.89 -20.41
C ASP A 293 -5.40 -9.51 -20.66
N LEU A 294 -5.90 -8.47 -19.99
CA LEU A 294 -5.33 -7.13 -20.09
C LEU A 294 -3.88 -7.04 -19.56
N GLU A 295 -3.55 -7.76 -18.50
CA GLU A 295 -2.19 -7.80 -17.98
C GLU A 295 -1.26 -8.63 -18.90
N LEU A 296 -1.73 -9.75 -19.44
CA LEU A 296 -0.98 -10.57 -20.40
C LEU A 296 -0.76 -9.83 -21.72
N LEU A 297 -1.75 -9.07 -22.19
CA LEU A 297 -1.62 -8.23 -23.37
C LEU A 297 -0.50 -7.19 -23.24
N LYS A 298 -0.30 -6.60 -22.06
CA LYS A 298 0.84 -5.70 -21.81
C LYS A 298 2.18 -6.40 -22.02
N VAL A 299 2.29 -7.67 -21.57
CA VAL A 299 3.50 -8.48 -21.76
C VAL A 299 3.77 -8.72 -23.25
N GLU A 300 2.73 -9.08 -24.00
CA GLU A 300 2.83 -9.32 -25.44
C GLU A 300 3.24 -8.05 -26.21
N GLN A 301 2.72 -6.88 -25.81
CA GLN A 301 3.06 -5.59 -26.43
C GLN A 301 4.53 -5.20 -26.25
N ILE A 302 5.17 -5.62 -25.15
CA ILE A 302 6.62 -5.41 -24.94
C ILE A 302 7.43 -6.29 -25.92
N GLY A 303 6.95 -7.51 -26.20
CA GLY A 303 7.53 -8.37 -27.22
C GLY A 303 7.82 -9.80 -26.77
N GLY A 304 8.27 -10.64 -27.69
CA GLY A 304 8.44 -12.08 -27.46
C GLY A 304 9.42 -12.43 -26.33
N LEU A 305 10.49 -11.65 -26.14
CA LEU A 305 11.42 -11.87 -25.02
C LEU A 305 10.75 -11.56 -23.68
N ALA A 306 9.88 -10.56 -23.63
CA ALA A 306 9.11 -10.24 -22.43
C ALA A 306 8.15 -11.38 -22.08
N SER A 307 7.47 -11.96 -23.07
CA SER A 307 6.62 -13.13 -22.87
C SER A 307 7.41 -14.32 -22.33
N ALA A 308 8.59 -14.60 -22.88
CA ALA A 308 9.44 -15.70 -22.40
C ALA A 308 9.95 -15.48 -20.97
N VAL A 309 10.32 -14.24 -20.62
CA VAL A 309 10.71 -13.86 -19.25
C VAL A 309 9.52 -14.00 -18.30
N PHE A 310 8.35 -13.48 -18.67
CA PHE A 310 7.13 -13.61 -17.89
C PHE A 310 6.78 -15.06 -17.62
N ASP A 311 6.80 -15.90 -18.68
CA ASP A 311 6.51 -17.33 -18.60
C ASP A 311 7.42 -18.04 -17.60
N ARG A 312 8.72 -17.74 -17.63
CA ARG A 312 9.69 -18.31 -16.69
C ARG A 312 9.38 -17.91 -15.25
N VAL A 313 9.00 -16.65 -15.03
CA VAL A 313 8.65 -16.16 -13.70
C VAL A 313 7.33 -16.76 -13.23
N ALA A 314 6.30 -16.81 -14.09
CA ALA A 314 4.98 -17.34 -13.76
C ALA A 314 5.00 -18.85 -13.48
N ALA A 315 5.87 -19.61 -14.13
CA ALA A 315 6.04 -21.03 -13.92
C ALA A 315 6.74 -21.36 -12.57
N SER A 316 7.48 -20.42 -11.99
CA SER A 316 8.21 -20.67 -10.74
C SER A 316 7.24 -20.87 -9.56
N GLU A 317 7.45 -21.89 -8.73
CA GLU A 317 6.65 -22.15 -7.52
C GLU A 317 6.89 -21.12 -6.40
N GLY A 318 7.96 -20.32 -6.52
CA GLY A 318 8.35 -19.25 -5.61
C GLY A 318 9.03 -18.11 -6.38
N PRO A 319 9.84 -17.27 -5.73
CA PRO A 319 10.58 -16.23 -6.40
C PRO A 319 11.50 -16.78 -7.50
N ALA A 320 11.32 -16.32 -8.73
CA ALA A 320 12.17 -16.67 -9.85
C ALA A 320 13.58 -16.12 -9.67
N ARG A 321 14.59 -16.94 -9.96
CA ARG A 321 16.03 -16.61 -9.82
C ARG A 321 16.76 -16.80 -11.14
N GLY A 322 17.92 -16.18 -11.25
CA GLY A 322 18.85 -16.43 -12.34
C GLY A 322 18.35 -15.96 -13.71
N LEU A 323 17.49 -14.96 -13.79
CA LEU A 323 16.98 -14.43 -15.08
C LEU A 323 18.12 -13.92 -15.98
N PHE A 324 19.23 -13.49 -15.40
CA PHE A 324 20.41 -12.95 -16.11
C PHE A 324 21.56 -13.95 -16.21
N SER A 325 21.26 -15.26 -16.13
CA SER A 325 22.27 -16.31 -16.31
C SER A 325 22.41 -16.69 -17.78
N ALA A 326 23.57 -17.25 -18.14
CA ALA A 326 23.78 -17.84 -19.47
C ALA A 326 22.78 -18.95 -19.77
N GLU A 327 22.39 -19.73 -18.74
CA GLU A 327 21.35 -20.76 -18.85
C GLU A 327 19.98 -20.17 -19.22
N ALA A 328 19.59 -19.06 -18.58
CA ALA A 328 18.34 -18.37 -18.90
C ALA A 328 18.37 -17.82 -20.34
N ALA A 329 19.47 -17.20 -20.75
CA ALA A 329 19.65 -16.71 -22.11
C ALA A 329 19.55 -17.83 -23.16
N ALA A 330 20.15 -19.01 -22.90
CA ALA A 330 20.02 -20.17 -23.75
C ALA A 330 18.57 -20.69 -23.83
N ALA A 331 17.87 -20.76 -22.71
CA ALA A 331 16.45 -21.16 -22.67
C ALA A 331 15.57 -20.19 -23.45
N PHE A 332 15.75 -18.85 -23.29
CA PHE A 332 15.03 -17.85 -24.07
C PHE A 332 15.37 -17.92 -25.57
N SER A 333 16.65 -18.21 -25.91
CA SER A 333 17.05 -18.41 -27.31
C SER A 333 16.31 -19.60 -27.94
N ALA A 334 16.19 -20.71 -27.22
CA ALA A 334 15.45 -21.89 -27.68
C ALA A 334 13.96 -21.59 -27.87
N THR A 335 13.33 -20.86 -26.95
CA THR A 335 11.91 -20.47 -27.03
C THR A 335 11.64 -19.55 -28.21
N LEU A 336 12.55 -18.60 -28.49
CA LEU A 336 12.36 -17.57 -29.51
C LEU A 336 12.90 -17.95 -30.88
N GLY A 337 13.63 -19.07 -31.01
CA GLY A 337 14.27 -19.48 -32.27
C GLY A 337 15.36 -18.51 -32.75
N ARG A 338 15.90 -17.63 -31.88
CA ARG A 338 16.98 -16.69 -32.16
C ARG A 338 17.95 -16.57 -30.99
N PRO A 339 19.19 -16.19 -31.24
CA PRO A 339 20.14 -15.92 -30.16
C PRO A 339 19.63 -14.78 -29.26
N VAL A 340 19.64 -15.00 -27.94
CA VAL A 340 19.36 -13.99 -26.91
C VAL A 340 20.61 -13.84 -26.04
N ARG A 341 21.12 -12.63 -25.89
CA ARG A 341 22.24 -12.31 -25.02
C ARG A 341 21.73 -11.87 -23.65
N VAL A 342 22.56 -12.06 -22.61
CA VAL A 342 22.23 -11.67 -21.24
C VAL A 342 21.91 -10.16 -21.13
N GLU A 343 22.60 -9.33 -21.89
CA GLU A 343 22.42 -7.88 -21.92
C GLU A 343 21.03 -7.46 -22.45
N GLU A 344 20.39 -8.30 -23.30
CA GLU A 344 19.06 -8.03 -23.83
C GLU A 344 17.96 -8.26 -22.76
N ILE A 345 18.22 -9.08 -21.74
CA ILE A 345 17.23 -9.47 -20.74
C ILE A 345 16.95 -8.32 -19.76
N GLN A 346 17.99 -7.59 -19.34
CA GLN A 346 17.87 -6.53 -18.33
C GLN A 346 16.90 -5.41 -18.74
N PRO A 347 16.97 -4.82 -19.95
CA PRO A 347 16.01 -3.83 -20.40
C PRO A 347 14.58 -4.35 -20.38
N VAL A 348 14.34 -5.58 -20.86
CA VAL A 348 13.01 -6.20 -20.90
C VAL A 348 12.46 -6.44 -19.50
N VAL A 349 13.27 -6.91 -18.56
CA VAL A 349 12.86 -7.05 -17.15
C VAL A 349 12.49 -5.68 -16.56
N ASN A 350 13.26 -4.63 -16.88
CA ASN A 350 12.96 -3.27 -16.43
C ASN A 350 11.62 -2.75 -17.01
N GLU A 351 11.31 -3.05 -18.28
CA GLU A 351 10.02 -2.71 -18.88
C GLU A 351 8.87 -3.46 -18.21
N LEU A 352 9.02 -4.76 -17.93
CA LEU A 352 8.01 -5.56 -17.22
C LEU A 352 7.80 -5.07 -15.78
N LEU A 353 8.86 -4.61 -15.10
CA LEU A 353 8.77 -3.95 -13.80
C LEU A 353 8.05 -2.59 -13.91
N GLY A 354 8.39 -1.79 -14.92
CA GLY A 354 7.74 -0.50 -15.20
C GLY A 354 6.27 -0.64 -15.55
N ALA A 355 5.90 -1.66 -16.34
CA ALA A 355 4.53 -2.04 -16.65
C ALA A 355 3.78 -2.66 -15.43
N ASN A 356 4.49 -2.88 -14.33
CA ASN A 356 3.97 -3.48 -13.11
C ASN A 356 3.38 -4.89 -13.29
N VAL A 357 3.90 -5.62 -14.24
CA VAL A 357 3.54 -7.04 -14.48
C VAL A 357 4.43 -7.96 -13.65
N LEU A 358 5.72 -7.62 -13.56
CA LEU A 358 6.66 -8.23 -12.62
C LEU A 358 6.91 -7.34 -11.41
N MET A 359 7.31 -7.96 -10.32
CA MET A 359 7.82 -7.28 -9.14
C MET A 359 9.17 -7.86 -8.74
N ARG A 360 10.03 -6.99 -8.17
CA ARG A 360 11.27 -7.42 -7.55
C ARG A 360 10.97 -7.85 -6.10
N LEU A 361 11.24 -9.11 -5.78
CA LEU A 361 11.04 -9.68 -4.44
C LEU A 361 12.31 -9.62 -3.57
N GLY A 362 13.43 -9.25 -4.18
CA GLY A 362 14.75 -9.14 -3.57
C GLY A 362 15.83 -9.03 -4.64
N HIS A 363 17.09 -8.99 -4.24
CA HIS A 363 18.20 -8.93 -5.21
C HIS A 363 18.21 -10.19 -6.08
N GLY A 364 17.99 -10.02 -7.39
CA GLY A 364 17.92 -11.13 -8.35
C GLY A 364 16.69 -12.04 -8.19
N LEU A 365 15.67 -11.63 -7.41
CA LEU A 365 14.44 -12.37 -7.16
C LEU A 365 13.26 -11.64 -7.77
N TYR A 366 12.46 -12.35 -8.55
CA TYR A 366 11.32 -11.78 -9.28
C TYR A 366 10.05 -12.62 -9.07
N GLY A 367 8.89 -11.97 -9.13
CA GLY A 367 7.58 -12.62 -9.06
C GLY A 367 6.58 -11.88 -9.94
N ILE A 368 5.43 -12.52 -10.16
CA ILE A 368 4.29 -11.88 -10.81
C ILE A 368 3.64 -10.91 -9.81
N THR A 369 3.32 -9.71 -10.28
CA THR A 369 2.75 -8.67 -9.43
C THR A 369 1.35 -9.03 -8.92
N ASP A 370 0.52 -9.62 -9.77
CA ASP A 370 -0.83 -10.04 -9.43
C ASP A 370 -0.94 -11.58 -9.38
N PRO A 371 -1.14 -12.18 -8.19
CA PRO A 371 -1.30 -13.63 -8.05
C PRO A 371 -2.43 -14.20 -8.90
N VAL A 372 -3.52 -13.44 -9.12
CA VAL A 372 -4.64 -13.87 -9.94
C VAL A 372 -4.22 -14.06 -11.41
N VAL A 373 -3.37 -13.17 -11.92
CA VAL A 373 -2.81 -13.30 -13.28
C VAL A 373 -1.94 -14.54 -13.39
N GLN A 374 -1.12 -14.83 -12.37
CA GLN A 374 -0.29 -16.04 -12.34
C GLN A 374 -1.13 -17.31 -12.30
N GLU A 375 -2.21 -17.34 -11.50
CA GLU A 375 -3.13 -18.49 -11.45
C GLU A 375 -3.77 -18.76 -12.80
N ILE A 376 -4.35 -17.73 -13.43
CA ILE A 376 -4.99 -17.86 -14.76
C ILE A 376 -3.99 -18.31 -15.83
N TRP A 377 -2.77 -17.76 -15.79
CA TRP A 377 -1.72 -18.20 -16.70
C TRP A 377 -1.40 -19.69 -16.51
N ARG A 378 -1.32 -20.17 -15.27
CA ARG A 378 -1.09 -21.60 -14.94
C ARG A 378 -2.26 -22.48 -15.36
N GLU A 379 -3.50 -22.06 -15.09
CA GLU A 379 -4.72 -22.76 -15.51
C GLU A 379 -4.73 -22.97 -17.04
N ARG A 380 -4.38 -21.95 -17.82
CA ARG A 380 -4.34 -22.04 -19.28
C ARG A 380 -3.25 -22.95 -19.82
N ARG A 381 -2.11 -23.01 -19.15
CA ARG A 381 -0.99 -23.90 -19.54
C ARG A 381 -1.11 -25.33 -18.98
N GLY A 382 -1.82 -25.52 -17.87
CA GLY A 382 -2.10 -26.84 -17.30
C GLY A 382 -3.31 -27.54 -17.95
N ALA A 383 -4.14 -26.81 -18.72
CA ALA A 383 -5.26 -27.36 -19.49
C ALA A 383 -4.85 -27.76 -20.92
N GLY A 384 -3.62 -27.57 -21.34
CA GLY A 384 -3.00 -28.06 -22.58
C GLY A 384 -1.98 -29.14 -22.26
#